data_8547a4b5d62477de2b482251a77f0cbc
#
_entry.id   8547a4b5d62477de2b482251a77f0cbc
#
_cell.length_a   1.000
_cell.length_b   1.000
_cell.length_c   1.000
_cell.angle_alpha   90.00
_cell.angle_beta   90.00
_cell.angle_gamma   90.00
#
_symmetry.space_group_name_H-M   'P 1'
#
loop_
_entity.id
_entity.type
_entity.pdbx_description
1 polymer ?
#
loop_
_entity_poly.entity_id
_entity_poly.type
_entity_poly.pdbx_seq_one_letter_code
_entity_poly.pdbx_strand_id
1 'polypeptide(L)'
;MVKRIDSNAQRLKRHKRVRGKISGTPERPRLAVYRSNAHISAQIIDDVNGVTLASANTYEKSFEGIGSNKEAARKVGAAIAERALAKGISAVVFDRGGYIYHGRVSELAEGAREGGLKF
;
A
#
# COMPACT_ATOMS: atom_id res chain seq x y z
N MET A 1 -26.33 4.90 26.79
CA MET A 1 -26.03 5.22 25.40
C MET A 1 -24.68 4.62 25.01
N VAL A 2 -24.65 3.77 24.02
CA VAL A 2 -23.41 3.14 23.56
C VAL A 2 -22.64 4.13 22.66
N LYS A 3 -21.44 4.44 23.04
CA LYS A 3 -20.59 5.33 22.26
C LYS A 3 -20.10 4.61 21.00
N ARG A 4 -20.35 5.18 19.85
CA ARG A 4 -19.89 4.62 18.58
C ARG A 4 -18.37 4.69 18.50
N ILE A 5 -17.73 3.57 18.21
CA ILE A 5 -16.28 3.53 18.03
C ILE A 5 -15.94 4.08 16.65
N ASP A 6 -15.07 5.09 16.60
CA ASP A 6 -14.55 5.62 15.34
C ASP A 6 -13.57 4.61 14.72
N SER A 7 -13.99 3.94 13.66
CA SER A 7 -13.17 2.92 12.98
C SER A 7 -11.89 3.51 12.38
N ASN A 8 -11.93 4.77 11.91
CA ASN A 8 -10.73 5.43 11.40
C ASN A 8 -9.73 5.74 12.52
N ALA A 9 -10.21 6.17 13.69
CA ALA A 9 -9.34 6.39 14.85
C ALA A 9 -8.65 5.08 15.29
N GLN A 10 -9.37 3.96 15.27
CA GLN A 10 -8.80 2.65 15.58
C GLN A 10 -7.77 2.24 14.54
N ARG A 11 -8.02 2.47 13.26
CA ARG A 11 -7.05 2.21 12.18
C ARG A 11 -5.77 3.00 12.39
N LEU A 12 -5.88 4.28 12.73
CA LEU A 12 -4.72 5.14 12.98
C LEU A 12 -3.90 4.64 14.16
N LYS A 13 -4.54 4.13 15.22
CA LYS A 13 -3.84 3.52 16.35
C LYS A 13 -3.06 2.28 15.92
N ARG A 14 -3.67 1.41 15.11
CA ARG A 14 -3.00 0.22 14.57
C ARG A 14 -1.83 0.61 13.69
N HIS A 15 -2.01 1.61 12.82
CA HIS A 15 -0.96 2.10 11.94
C HIS A 15 0.22 2.64 12.74
N LYS A 16 -0.04 3.43 13.79
CA LYS A 16 1.00 3.96 14.68
C LYS A 16 1.80 2.83 15.32
N ARG A 17 1.14 1.75 15.74
CA ARG A 17 1.80 0.56 16.31
C ARG A 17 2.73 -0.10 15.31
N VAL A 18 2.25 -0.31 14.09
CA VAL A 18 3.03 -0.91 13.00
C VAL A 18 4.22 -0.03 12.64
N ARG A 19 4.00 1.28 12.52
CA ARG A 19 5.05 2.25 12.20
C ARG A 19 6.14 2.33 13.28
N GLY A 20 5.82 1.97 14.51
CA GLY A 20 6.84 1.85 15.56
C GLY A 20 7.80 0.68 15.35
N LYS A 21 7.43 -0.30 14.52
CA LYS A 21 8.22 -1.52 14.26
C LYS A 21 8.87 -1.53 12.89
N ILE A 22 8.32 -0.79 11.92
CA ILE A 22 8.81 -0.80 10.54
C ILE A 22 9.13 0.61 10.06
N SER A 23 10.18 0.71 9.24
CA SER A 23 10.60 1.94 8.60
C SER A 23 11.25 1.60 7.28
N GLY A 24 10.97 2.39 6.23
CA GLY A 24 11.57 2.21 4.93
C GLY A 24 12.98 2.81 4.86
N THR A 25 13.91 2.09 4.26
CA THR A 25 15.28 2.55 4.00
C THR A 25 15.50 2.64 2.49
N PRO A 26 16.58 3.31 2.01
CA PRO A 26 16.86 3.32 0.57
C PRO A 26 17.03 1.92 -0.04
N GLU A 27 17.58 0.97 0.71
CA GLU A 27 17.81 -0.42 0.27
C GLU A 27 16.53 -1.25 0.35
N ARG A 28 15.66 -0.94 1.29
CA ARG A 28 14.40 -1.65 1.49
C ARG A 28 13.29 -0.66 1.85
N PRO A 29 12.76 0.06 0.85
CA PRO A 29 11.74 1.08 1.09
C PRO A 29 10.42 0.48 1.61
N ARG A 30 9.58 1.34 2.16
CA ARG A 30 8.28 0.95 2.70
C ARG A 30 7.21 1.01 1.62
N LEU A 31 6.53 -0.11 1.40
CA LEU A 31 5.34 -0.16 0.54
C LEU A 31 4.12 0.16 1.41
N ALA A 32 3.62 1.37 1.29
CA ALA A 32 2.48 1.86 2.06
C ALA A 32 1.19 1.75 1.24
N VAL A 33 0.13 1.27 1.89
CA VAL A 33 -1.20 1.11 1.27
C VAL A 33 -2.19 2.07 1.93
N TYR A 34 -2.99 2.73 1.12
CA TYR A 34 -4.13 3.52 1.56
C TYR A 34 -5.36 3.13 0.75
N ARG A 35 -6.49 2.94 1.42
CA ARG A 35 -7.76 2.63 0.76
C ARG A 35 -8.88 3.56 1.22
N SER A 36 -9.80 3.86 0.30
CA SER A 36 -11.06 4.52 0.59
C SER A 36 -12.21 3.65 0.06
N ASN A 37 -13.44 4.13 0.20
CA ASN A 37 -14.60 3.39 -0.32
C ASN A 37 -14.53 3.15 -1.84
N ALA A 38 -14.00 4.11 -2.58
CA ALA A 38 -14.00 4.10 -4.04
C ALA A 38 -12.64 3.75 -4.66
N HIS A 39 -11.54 3.87 -3.92
CA HIS A 39 -10.20 3.78 -4.49
C HIS A 39 -9.21 3.08 -3.55
N ILE A 40 -8.10 2.65 -4.14
CA ILE A 40 -6.95 2.13 -3.40
C ILE A 40 -5.67 2.71 -4.02
N SER A 41 -4.67 2.96 -3.19
CA SER A 41 -3.38 3.47 -3.63
C SER A 41 -2.23 2.79 -2.91
N ALA A 42 -1.06 2.82 -3.54
CA ALA A 42 0.18 2.30 -2.99
C ALA A 42 1.31 3.27 -3.27
N GLN A 43 2.23 3.41 -2.33
CA GLN A 43 3.42 4.24 -2.46
C GLN A 43 4.63 3.48 -1.95
N ILE A 44 5.75 3.66 -2.63
CA ILE A 44 7.06 3.16 -2.17
C ILE A 44 7.80 4.36 -1.58
N ILE A 45 8.09 4.32 -0.30
CA ILE A 45 8.60 5.47 0.45
C ILE A 45 9.94 5.13 1.10
N ASP A 46 10.92 6.02 0.89
CA ASP A 46 12.17 6.03 1.63
C ASP A 46 11.99 6.96 2.84
N ASP A 47 11.85 6.39 4.03
CA ASP A 47 11.62 7.14 5.25
C ASP A 47 12.87 7.87 5.76
N VAL A 48 14.06 7.42 5.36
CA VAL A 48 15.32 8.07 5.75
C VAL A 48 15.44 9.46 5.11
N ASN A 49 15.13 9.54 3.81
CA ASN A 49 15.21 10.80 3.04
C ASN A 49 13.86 11.50 2.90
N GLY A 50 12.77 10.88 3.36
CA GLY A 50 11.43 11.46 3.29
C GLY A 50 10.89 11.63 1.87
N VAL A 51 11.23 10.74 0.96
CA VAL A 51 10.81 10.80 -0.45
C VAL A 51 9.97 9.61 -0.87
N THR A 52 8.98 9.86 -1.72
CA THR A 52 8.20 8.82 -2.39
C THR A 52 8.92 8.44 -3.69
N LEU A 53 9.35 7.19 -3.77
CA LEU A 53 10.14 6.68 -4.90
C LEU A 53 9.25 6.21 -6.06
N ALA A 54 8.09 5.66 -5.78
CA ALA A 54 7.13 5.20 -6.77
C ALA A 54 5.72 5.26 -6.19
N SER A 55 4.71 5.42 -7.04
CA SER A 55 3.32 5.42 -6.63
C SER A 55 2.43 4.81 -7.70
N ALA A 56 1.30 4.23 -7.29
CA ALA A 56 0.26 3.73 -8.18
C ALA A 56 -1.08 3.82 -7.47
N ASN A 57 -2.13 4.16 -8.20
CA ASN A 57 -3.46 4.30 -7.61
C ASN A 57 -4.56 4.18 -8.68
N THR A 58 -5.79 4.02 -8.22
CA THR A 58 -6.95 3.90 -9.09
C THR A 58 -7.50 5.24 -9.59
N TYR A 59 -6.94 6.36 -9.13
CA TYR A 59 -7.26 7.70 -9.64
C TYR A 59 -6.59 8.01 -10.97
N GLU A 60 -5.56 7.25 -11.35
CA GLU A 60 -4.78 7.52 -12.55
C GLU A 60 -5.63 7.39 -13.82
N LYS A 61 -5.37 8.26 -14.79
CA LYS A 61 -6.05 8.23 -16.09
C LYS A 61 -5.84 6.92 -16.84
N SER A 62 -4.70 6.26 -16.63
CA SER A 62 -4.39 4.96 -17.22
C SER A 62 -5.14 3.80 -16.58
N PHE A 63 -5.76 4.02 -15.42
CA PHE A 63 -6.51 2.97 -14.74
C PHE A 63 -7.90 2.83 -15.35
N GLU A 64 -8.24 1.61 -15.78
CA GLU A 64 -9.54 1.28 -16.33
C GLU A 64 -10.31 0.38 -15.38
N GLY A 65 -11.62 0.65 -15.24
CA GLY A 65 -12.53 -0.14 -14.46
C GLY A 65 -12.86 0.47 -13.10
N ILE A 66 -13.51 -0.33 -12.25
CA ILE A 66 -13.94 0.07 -10.90
C ILE A 66 -12.76 0.04 -9.95
N GLY A 67 -12.52 1.14 -9.24
CA GLY A 67 -11.38 1.26 -8.32
C GLY A 67 -11.59 0.66 -6.93
N SER A 68 -12.78 0.16 -6.62
CA SER A 68 -13.15 -0.25 -5.27
C SER A 68 -13.14 -1.77 -5.02
N ASN A 69 -12.80 -2.58 -6.03
CA ASN A 69 -12.85 -4.03 -5.91
C ASN A 69 -11.45 -4.66 -5.74
N LYS A 70 -11.44 -5.98 -5.49
CA LYS A 70 -10.20 -6.75 -5.33
C LYS A 70 -9.34 -6.79 -6.60
N GLU A 71 -9.99 -6.83 -7.76
CA GLU A 71 -9.30 -6.82 -9.05
C GLU A 71 -8.53 -5.52 -9.26
N ALA A 72 -9.14 -4.38 -8.89
CA ALA A 72 -8.48 -3.08 -8.94
C ALA A 72 -7.25 -3.06 -8.02
N ALA A 73 -7.37 -3.60 -6.81
CA ALA A 73 -6.25 -3.69 -5.86
C ALA A 73 -5.10 -4.53 -6.42
N ARG A 74 -5.39 -5.65 -7.06
CA ARG A 74 -4.38 -6.49 -7.70
C ARG A 74 -3.68 -5.77 -8.83
N LYS A 75 -4.40 -5.00 -9.64
CA LYS A 75 -3.83 -4.17 -10.71
C LYS A 75 -2.90 -3.08 -10.17
N VAL A 76 -3.29 -2.42 -9.07
CA VAL A 76 -2.45 -1.43 -8.40
C VAL A 76 -1.17 -2.09 -7.86
N GLY A 77 -1.28 -3.26 -7.27
CA GLY A 77 -0.12 -4.03 -6.81
C GLY A 77 0.84 -4.36 -7.94
N ALA A 78 0.34 -4.83 -9.07
CA ALA A 78 1.14 -5.12 -10.25
C ALA A 78 1.81 -3.84 -10.80
N ALA A 79 1.08 -2.73 -10.85
CA ALA A 79 1.60 -1.45 -11.33
C ALA A 79 2.72 -0.90 -10.44
N ILE A 80 2.54 -0.96 -9.10
CA ILE A 80 3.57 -0.47 -8.17
C ILE A 80 4.84 -1.35 -8.26
N ALA A 81 4.68 -2.66 -8.44
CA ALA A 81 5.80 -3.56 -8.62
C ALA A 81 6.60 -3.23 -9.89
N GLU A 82 5.91 -3.01 -11.00
CA GLU A 82 6.54 -2.64 -12.27
C GLU A 82 7.33 -1.34 -12.12
N ARG A 83 6.73 -0.33 -11.50
CA ARG A 83 7.37 0.98 -11.31
C ARG A 83 8.55 0.93 -10.35
N ALA A 84 8.46 0.10 -9.31
CA ALA A 84 9.56 -0.10 -8.37
C ALA A 84 10.73 -0.81 -9.03
N LEU A 85 10.47 -1.89 -9.76
CA LEU A 85 11.51 -2.66 -10.47
C LEU A 85 12.20 -1.80 -11.53
N ALA A 86 11.46 -0.92 -12.22
CA ALA A 86 12.05 0.02 -13.18
C ALA A 86 13.06 0.96 -12.54
N LYS A 87 12.97 1.20 -11.23
CA LYS A 87 13.90 2.01 -10.45
C LYS A 87 14.96 1.19 -9.70
N GLY A 88 15.00 -0.11 -9.95
CA GLY A 88 15.93 -1.00 -9.27
C GLY A 88 15.53 -1.43 -7.87
N ILE A 89 14.29 -1.22 -7.49
CA ILE A 89 13.77 -1.59 -6.18
C ILE A 89 13.11 -2.97 -6.28
N SER A 90 13.62 -3.96 -5.57
CA SER A 90 13.06 -5.31 -5.59
C SER A 90 12.58 -5.80 -4.23
N ALA A 91 13.13 -5.28 -3.14
CA ALA A 91 12.73 -5.65 -1.77
C ALA A 91 12.11 -4.46 -1.06
N VAL A 92 11.00 -4.69 -0.38
CA VAL A 92 10.27 -3.65 0.36
C VAL A 92 9.82 -4.17 1.72
N VAL A 93 9.49 -3.24 2.62
CA VAL A 93 8.81 -3.55 3.90
C VAL A 93 7.34 -3.21 3.69
N PHE A 94 6.45 -4.16 3.92
CA PHE A 94 5.02 -3.95 3.71
C PHE A 94 4.36 -3.25 4.90
N ASP A 95 3.77 -2.09 4.65
CA ASP A 95 2.98 -1.33 5.62
C ASP A 95 1.52 -1.33 5.16
N ARG A 96 0.69 -2.12 5.82
CA ARG A 96 -0.73 -2.22 5.48
C ARG A 96 -1.58 -1.01 5.92
N GLY A 97 -0.95 0.04 6.47
CA GLY A 97 -1.62 1.28 6.84
C GLY A 97 -2.62 1.16 7.99
N GLY A 98 -2.48 0.14 8.85
CA GLY A 98 -3.42 -0.15 9.93
C GLY A 98 -4.68 -0.86 9.47
N TYR A 99 -4.82 -1.16 8.19
CA TYR A 99 -5.92 -1.96 7.66
C TYR A 99 -5.72 -3.44 7.99
N ILE A 100 -6.83 -4.19 8.04
CA ILE A 100 -6.77 -5.64 8.19
C ILE A 100 -6.19 -6.24 6.90
N TYR A 101 -5.27 -7.21 7.02
CA TYR A 101 -4.69 -7.91 5.88
C TYR A 101 -5.73 -8.88 5.30
N HIS A 102 -6.69 -8.33 4.57
CA HIS A 102 -7.82 -9.07 4.00
C HIS A 102 -8.41 -8.28 2.83
N GLY A 103 -9.06 -8.97 1.91
CA GLY A 103 -9.75 -8.36 0.78
C GLY A 103 -8.81 -7.55 -0.11
N ARG A 104 -9.13 -6.28 -0.31
CA ARG A 104 -8.38 -5.40 -1.21
C ARG A 104 -6.91 -5.25 -0.83
N VAL A 105 -6.61 -5.15 0.47
CA VAL A 105 -5.22 -4.99 0.94
C VAL A 105 -4.40 -6.23 0.62
N SER A 106 -4.95 -7.43 0.87
CA SER A 106 -4.25 -8.69 0.56
C SER A 106 -4.08 -8.88 -0.95
N GLU A 107 -5.06 -8.49 -1.75
CA GLU A 107 -4.97 -8.59 -3.22
C GLU A 107 -3.90 -7.65 -3.79
N LEU A 108 -3.77 -6.45 -3.25
CA LEU A 108 -2.70 -5.53 -3.63
C LEU A 108 -1.33 -6.15 -3.32
N ALA A 109 -1.17 -6.72 -2.13
CA ALA A 109 0.07 -7.37 -1.73
C ALA A 109 0.40 -8.55 -2.65
N GLU A 110 -0.59 -9.38 -2.98
CA GLU A 110 -0.40 -10.50 -3.90
C GLU A 110 -0.02 -10.03 -5.31
N GLY A 111 -0.69 -8.98 -5.81
CA GLY A 111 -0.35 -8.38 -7.11
C GLY A 111 1.08 -7.86 -7.14
N ALA A 112 1.52 -7.22 -6.07
CA ALA A 112 2.89 -6.73 -5.95
C ALA A 112 3.91 -7.87 -5.90
N ARG A 113 3.62 -8.94 -5.18
CA ARG A 113 4.49 -10.13 -5.12
C ARG A 113 4.58 -10.85 -6.47
N GLU A 114 3.46 -11.02 -7.13
CA GLU A 114 3.42 -11.59 -8.48
C GLU A 114 4.20 -10.75 -9.49
N GLY A 115 4.20 -9.43 -9.30
CA GLY A 115 4.96 -8.50 -10.12
C GLY A 115 6.46 -8.49 -9.84
N GLY A 116 6.91 -9.19 -8.81
CA GLY A 116 8.33 -9.37 -8.53
C GLY A 116 8.87 -8.70 -7.27
N LEU A 117 8.03 -7.99 -6.50
CA LEU A 117 8.47 -7.41 -5.23
C LEU A 117 8.60 -8.49 -4.15
N LYS A 118 9.62 -8.36 -3.32
CA LYS A 118 9.90 -9.29 -2.22
C LYS A 118 9.60 -8.65 -0.88
N PHE A 119 8.70 -9.29 -0.14
CA PHE A 119 8.36 -8.87 1.22
C PHE A 119 7.57 -9.97 1.93
#